data_6dc678bcc6efc2986d77853bed074aea
#
_entry.id   6dc678bcc6efc2986d77853bed074aea
#
_cell.length_a   1.000
_cell.length_b   1.000
_cell.length_c   1.000
_cell.angle_alpha   90.00
_cell.angle_beta   90.00
_cell.angle_gamma   90.00
#
_symmetry.space_group_name_H-M   'P 1'
#
loop_
_entity.id
_entity.type
_entity.pdbx_description
1 polymer ?
#
loop_
_entity_poly.entity_id
_entity_poly.type
_entity_poly.pdbx_seq_one_letter_code
_entity_poly.pdbx_strand_id
1 'polypeptide(L)'
;MKLKTLTLAAALLALTACDNKAQTSVPAASAASAAPVALVEGLNYTTLSTPIPQQQAGKVEVLEFFGYFCPHCAHLEPVLSKHVKTFKDDTYLRTEHVVWGDEMKPLARLAAAVDMAVADTKDIANSHIFDAMVNQKVKLQDHETLKKWLAEQTAFDGKKVLAAYESPESQTRADKMAELTNTYKIDGTPTVIVGGKYKVEFADWESGMKTIDLLADRVREEQKTAK
;
A
#
# COMPACT_ATOMS: atom_id res chain seq x y z
N MET A 1 4.17 -70.43 -15.31
CA MET A 1 3.57 -71.43 -16.26
C MET A 1 2.77 -70.69 -17.30
N LYS A 2 3.15 -70.91 -18.64
CA LYS A 2 2.38 -70.74 -19.89
C LYS A 2 1.99 -69.32 -20.27
N LEU A 3 2.77 -68.55 -20.94
CA LEU A 3 3.04 -68.39 -22.40
C LEU A 3 1.86 -68.75 -23.29
N LYS A 4 1.24 -67.77 -23.95
CA LYS A 4 0.64 -67.95 -25.30
C LYS A 4 0.70 -66.64 -26.05
N THR A 5 1.61 -66.60 -26.98
CA THR A 5 1.70 -65.74 -28.18
C THR A 5 0.52 -66.02 -29.12
N LEU A 6 -0.01 -65.00 -29.79
CA LEU A 6 -0.55 -65.15 -31.10
C LEU A 6 -0.39 -63.89 -31.94
N THR A 7 0.18 -64.08 -33.10
CA THR A 7 0.60 -63.12 -34.12
C THR A 7 -0.50 -62.89 -35.16
N LEU A 8 -0.32 -61.80 -35.94
CA LEU A 8 -0.70 -61.56 -37.37
C LEU A 8 -2.09 -60.99 -37.61
N ALA A 9 -2.24 -59.85 -38.25
CA ALA A 9 -2.05 -59.64 -39.67
C ALA A 9 -2.15 -58.15 -40.04
N ALA A 10 -1.32 -57.80 -40.98
CA ALA A 10 -1.28 -56.50 -41.67
C ALA A 10 -2.46 -56.30 -42.62
N ALA A 11 -2.95 -55.07 -42.73
CA ALA A 11 -3.65 -54.60 -43.93
C ALA A 11 -3.30 -53.12 -44.15
N LEU A 12 -2.44 -52.84 -45.11
CA LEU A 12 -2.21 -51.56 -45.72
C LEU A 12 -3.47 -51.17 -46.58
N LEU A 13 -3.99 -49.99 -46.32
CA LEU A 13 -4.76 -49.25 -47.28
C LEU A 13 -4.35 -47.80 -47.24
N ALA A 14 -3.59 -47.44 -48.25
CA ALA A 14 -3.27 -46.04 -48.57
C ALA A 14 -4.52 -45.37 -49.18
N LEU A 15 -4.92 -44.26 -48.64
CA LEU A 15 -5.76 -43.28 -49.30
C LEU A 15 -5.16 -41.90 -49.10
N THR A 16 -4.63 -41.40 -50.18
CA THR A 16 -4.25 -40.02 -50.41
C THR A 16 -5.50 -39.15 -50.39
N ALA A 17 -5.49 -38.03 -49.76
CA ALA A 17 -5.92 -36.76 -50.37
C ALA A 17 -6.09 -35.61 -49.37
N CYS A 18 -5.51 -34.49 -49.77
CA CYS A 18 -5.95 -33.11 -49.57
C CYS A 18 -5.75 -32.49 -48.21
N ASP A 19 -4.60 -31.91 -48.14
CA ASP A 19 -4.25 -30.55 -47.70
C ASP A 19 -5.47 -29.62 -47.58
N ASN A 20 -5.76 -29.21 -46.38
CA ASN A 20 -6.29 -27.88 -46.13
C ASN A 20 -5.91 -27.44 -44.70
N LYS A 21 -4.68 -26.97 -44.56
CA LYS A 21 -4.20 -26.28 -43.39
C LYS A 21 -4.83 -24.88 -43.37
N ALA A 22 -6.02 -24.77 -42.80
CA ALA A 22 -6.47 -23.49 -42.29
C ALA A 22 -5.70 -23.24 -40.97
N GLN A 23 -4.55 -22.60 -41.07
CA GLN A 23 -3.89 -21.96 -39.94
C GLN A 23 -4.80 -20.81 -39.50
N THR A 24 -5.63 -21.06 -38.52
CA THR A 24 -6.20 -19.99 -37.69
C THR A 24 -5.06 -19.38 -36.88
N SER A 25 -4.44 -18.37 -37.46
CA SER A 25 -3.56 -17.46 -36.73
C SER A 25 -4.44 -16.76 -35.70
N VAL A 26 -4.33 -17.20 -34.43
CA VAL A 26 -4.78 -16.43 -33.27
C VAL A 26 -4.03 -15.12 -33.34
N PRO A 27 -4.67 -13.95 -33.43
CA PRO A 27 -3.98 -12.70 -33.33
C PRO A 27 -3.30 -12.67 -31.96
N ALA A 28 -1.97 -12.57 -31.94
CA ALA A 28 -1.25 -12.23 -30.71
C ALA A 28 -1.93 -10.98 -30.14
N ALA A 29 -2.48 -11.12 -28.92
CA ALA A 29 -3.01 -9.99 -28.20
C ALA A 29 -1.87 -8.96 -28.12
N SER A 30 -2.00 -7.91 -28.92
CA SER A 30 -1.14 -6.73 -28.86
C SER A 30 -1.22 -6.26 -27.42
N ALA A 31 -0.08 -6.30 -26.72
CA ALA A 31 0.06 -5.64 -25.43
C ALA A 31 -0.37 -4.19 -25.66
N ALA A 32 -1.58 -3.86 -25.23
CA ALA A 32 -2.05 -2.50 -25.24
C ALA A 32 -1.07 -1.71 -24.40
N SER A 33 -0.21 -0.93 -25.05
CA SER A 33 0.59 0.10 -24.40
C SER A 33 -0.40 0.97 -23.67
N ALA A 34 -0.44 0.86 -22.35
CA ALA A 34 -1.30 1.69 -21.52
C ALA A 34 -1.01 3.15 -21.90
N ALA A 35 -2.02 3.87 -22.37
CA ALA A 35 -1.89 5.28 -22.66
C ALA A 35 -1.30 6.00 -21.42
N PRO A 36 -0.44 6.99 -21.60
CA PRO A 36 0.13 7.72 -20.46
C PRO A 36 -1.02 8.25 -19.60
N VAL A 37 -0.99 7.93 -18.31
CA VAL A 37 -1.97 8.44 -17.35
C VAL A 37 -1.82 9.95 -17.32
N ALA A 38 -2.83 10.68 -17.80
CA ALA A 38 -2.85 12.13 -17.69
C ALA A 38 -3.43 12.53 -16.34
N LEU A 39 -2.84 13.53 -15.68
CA LEU A 39 -3.40 14.10 -14.47
C LEU A 39 -4.66 14.90 -14.80
N VAL A 40 -5.82 14.40 -14.39
CA VAL A 40 -7.13 15.04 -14.56
C VAL A 40 -7.75 15.28 -13.19
N GLU A 41 -7.94 16.54 -12.84
CA GLU A 41 -8.57 16.93 -11.57
C GLU A 41 -10.04 16.46 -11.54
N GLY A 42 -10.47 15.95 -10.39
CA GLY A 42 -11.79 15.34 -10.22
C GLY A 42 -11.89 13.90 -10.71
N LEU A 43 -10.83 13.35 -11.35
CA LEU A 43 -10.81 11.96 -11.82
C LEU A 43 -9.78 11.12 -11.06
N ASN A 44 -8.51 11.49 -11.11
CA ASN A 44 -7.44 10.75 -10.44
C ASN A 44 -6.72 11.54 -9.33
N TYR A 45 -7.05 12.80 -9.17
CA TYR A 45 -6.69 13.59 -7.99
C TYR A 45 -7.70 14.73 -7.76
N THR A 46 -7.70 15.27 -6.53
CA THR A 46 -8.36 16.53 -6.18
C THR A 46 -7.39 17.46 -5.46
N THR A 47 -7.56 18.77 -5.65
CA THR A 47 -6.72 19.76 -4.97
C THR A 47 -7.35 20.14 -3.63
N LEU A 48 -6.57 20.06 -2.55
CA LEU A 48 -7.01 20.45 -1.21
C LEU A 48 -7.23 21.96 -1.14
N SER A 49 -8.32 22.39 -0.53
CA SER A 49 -8.60 23.81 -0.25
C SER A 49 -7.60 24.42 0.75
N THR A 50 -7.09 23.60 1.67
CA THR A 50 -6.10 23.98 2.67
C THR A 50 -4.93 23.01 2.57
N PRO A 51 -3.76 23.44 2.08
CA PRO A 51 -2.59 22.58 1.99
C PRO A 51 -2.08 22.12 3.37
N ILE A 52 -1.60 20.89 3.45
CA ILE A 52 -0.94 20.34 4.63
C ILE A 52 0.56 20.64 4.53
N PRO A 53 1.17 21.29 5.53
CA PRO A 53 2.61 21.55 5.51
C PRO A 53 3.43 20.25 5.44
N GLN A 54 4.35 20.19 4.48
CA GLN A 54 5.32 19.10 4.37
C GLN A 54 6.35 19.20 5.50
N GLN A 55 6.81 18.05 6.01
CA GLN A 55 7.77 18.03 7.11
C GLN A 55 9.21 18.33 6.70
N GLN A 56 9.59 18.05 5.45
CA GLN A 56 10.95 18.24 4.96
C GLN A 56 10.98 19.26 3.82
N ALA A 57 11.58 20.42 4.10
CA ALA A 57 11.73 21.47 3.09
C ALA A 57 12.55 20.98 1.89
N GLY A 58 12.11 21.34 0.68
CA GLY A 58 12.81 20.99 -0.56
C GLY A 58 12.63 19.55 -1.03
N LYS A 59 11.87 18.73 -0.28
CA LYS A 59 11.49 17.39 -0.69
C LYS A 59 10.00 17.32 -1.07
N VAL A 60 9.61 16.22 -1.70
CA VAL A 60 8.22 15.91 -2.03
C VAL A 60 7.70 14.87 -1.03
N GLU A 61 6.70 15.24 -0.25
CA GLU A 61 6.05 14.35 0.70
C GLU A 61 4.89 13.61 0.03
N VAL A 62 4.84 12.31 0.20
CA VAL A 62 3.65 11.48 0.01
C VAL A 62 3.13 11.17 1.41
N LEU A 63 1.98 11.75 1.77
CA LEU A 63 1.36 11.58 3.08
C LEU A 63 0.18 10.62 2.97
N GLU A 64 0.23 9.54 3.71
CA GLU A 64 -0.90 8.62 3.87
C GLU A 64 -1.55 8.82 5.23
N PHE A 65 -2.87 9.06 5.23
CA PHE A 65 -3.72 8.86 6.40
C PHE A 65 -4.34 7.47 6.34
N PHE A 66 -4.09 6.67 7.36
CA PHE A 66 -4.52 5.28 7.42
C PHE A 66 -5.12 4.91 8.78
N GLY A 67 -5.66 3.71 8.89
CA GLY A 67 -6.08 3.13 10.16
C GLY A 67 -5.84 1.62 10.18
N TYR A 68 -5.23 1.08 11.23
CA TYR A 68 -5.01 -0.36 11.36
C TYR A 68 -6.30 -1.20 11.36
N PHE A 69 -7.44 -0.58 11.62
CA PHE A 69 -8.77 -1.20 11.53
C PHE A 69 -9.33 -1.25 10.10
N CYS A 70 -8.69 -0.57 9.14
CA CYS A 70 -9.22 -0.36 7.79
C CYS A 70 -8.76 -1.47 6.81
N PRO A 71 -9.70 -2.28 6.25
CA PRO A 71 -9.34 -3.32 5.27
C PRO A 71 -8.71 -2.77 3.99
N HIS A 72 -9.16 -1.61 3.51
CA HIS A 72 -8.57 -0.99 2.31
C HIS A 72 -7.14 -0.53 2.55
N CYS A 73 -6.81 -0.03 3.74
CA CYS A 73 -5.42 0.28 4.12
C CYS A 73 -4.56 -0.98 4.17
N ALA A 74 -5.08 -2.08 4.73
CA ALA A 74 -4.39 -3.37 4.73
C ALA A 74 -4.07 -3.88 3.30
N HIS A 75 -4.94 -3.59 2.33
CA HIS A 75 -4.69 -3.94 0.92
C HIS A 75 -3.71 -2.98 0.24
N LEU A 76 -3.73 -1.69 0.59
CA LEU A 76 -2.82 -0.68 0.04
C LEU A 76 -1.39 -0.87 0.56
N GLU A 77 -1.21 -1.22 1.83
CA GLU A 77 0.09 -1.31 2.51
C GLU A 77 1.17 -2.06 1.71
N PRO A 78 0.97 -3.31 1.24
CA PRO A 78 2.01 -4.02 0.48
C PRO A 78 2.30 -3.39 -0.88
N VAL A 79 1.32 -2.72 -1.48
CA VAL A 79 1.49 -2.04 -2.78
C VAL A 79 2.29 -0.76 -2.59
N LEU A 80 1.90 0.07 -1.61
CA LEU A 80 2.55 1.34 -1.32
C LEU A 80 3.97 1.12 -0.79
N SER A 81 4.20 0.19 0.14
CA SER A 81 5.53 -0.15 0.67
C SER A 81 6.50 -0.61 -0.43
N LYS A 82 6.00 -1.36 -1.42
CA LYS A 82 6.80 -1.72 -2.60
C LYS A 82 7.09 -0.50 -3.47
N HIS A 83 6.10 0.35 -3.68
CA HIS A 83 6.21 1.54 -4.54
C HIS A 83 7.16 2.59 -3.95
N VAL A 84 7.16 2.79 -2.63
CA VAL A 84 8.10 3.68 -1.92
C VAL A 84 9.56 3.38 -2.25
N LYS A 85 9.91 2.11 -2.49
CA LYS A 85 11.28 1.69 -2.88
C LYS A 85 11.69 2.18 -4.28
N THR A 86 10.74 2.71 -5.06
CA THR A 86 10.97 3.30 -6.39
C THR A 86 10.96 4.83 -6.37
N PHE A 87 10.71 5.45 -5.23
CA PHE A 87 10.71 6.90 -5.10
C PHE A 87 12.07 7.50 -5.47
N LYS A 88 12.06 8.72 -6.02
CA LYS A 88 13.26 9.50 -6.21
C LYS A 88 13.84 9.94 -4.87
N ASP A 89 15.12 10.20 -4.77
CA ASP A 89 15.84 10.54 -3.53
C ASP A 89 15.26 11.76 -2.78
N ASP A 90 14.54 12.62 -3.49
CA ASP A 90 13.86 13.78 -2.94
C ASP A 90 12.41 13.51 -2.51
N THR A 91 11.92 12.29 -2.64
CA THR A 91 10.54 11.92 -2.33
C THR A 91 10.51 10.96 -1.14
N TYR A 92 9.61 11.18 -0.19
CA TYR A 92 9.49 10.32 0.98
C TYR A 92 8.03 10.06 1.37
N LEU A 93 7.78 8.92 2.02
CA LEU A 93 6.49 8.59 2.59
C LEU A 93 6.43 9.03 4.06
N ARG A 94 5.34 9.68 4.43
CA ARG A 94 4.90 9.90 5.80
C ARG A 94 3.55 9.24 6.01
N THR A 95 3.37 8.55 7.12
CA THR A 95 2.10 7.90 7.46
C THR A 95 1.57 8.43 8.78
N GLU A 96 0.27 8.72 8.82
CA GLU A 96 -0.43 9.23 10.00
C GLU A 96 -1.68 8.40 10.25
N HIS A 97 -1.80 7.81 11.44
CA HIS A 97 -3.00 7.06 11.80
C HIS A 97 -4.15 8.03 12.09
N VAL A 98 -5.32 7.81 11.49
CA VAL A 98 -6.50 8.66 11.78
C VAL A 98 -7.02 8.46 13.19
N VAL A 99 -7.55 9.54 13.77
CA VAL A 99 -8.19 9.54 15.09
C VAL A 99 -9.52 10.28 15.00
N TRP A 100 -10.60 9.55 14.72
CA TRP A 100 -11.95 10.11 14.67
C TRP A 100 -12.66 10.08 16.03
N GLY A 101 -12.12 9.34 17.00
CA GLY A 101 -12.62 9.22 18.36
C GLY A 101 -11.51 8.77 19.32
N ASP A 102 -11.73 8.95 20.60
CA ASP A 102 -10.72 8.65 21.64
C ASP A 102 -10.34 7.16 21.67
N GLU A 103 -11.24 6.27 21.25
CA GLU A 103 -11.01 4.83 21.16
C GLU A 103 -9.96 4.45 20.10
N MET A 104 -9.64 5.36 19.17
CA MET A 104 -8.60 5.16 18.15
C MET A 104 -7.21 5.65 18.59
N LYS A 105 -7.11 6.46 19.65
CA LYS A 105 -5.84 6.97 20.17
C LYS A 105 -4.82 5.87 20.48
N PRO A 106 -5.20 4.71 21.09
CA PRO A 106 -4.25 3.62 21.31
C PRO A 106 -3.64 3.09 20.02
N LEU A 107 -4.40 3.05 18.91
CA LEU A 107 -3.89 2.60 17.61
C LEU A 107 -2.98 3.65 16.95
N ALA A 108 -3.29 4.93 17.07
CA ALA A 108 -2.39 6.02 16.66
C ALA A 108 -1.08 5.99 17.46
N ARG A 109 -1.16 5.71 18.76
CA ARG A 109 0.01 5.51 19.62
C ARG A 109 0.85 4.30 19.19
N LEU A 110 0.19 3.20 18.79
CA LEU A 110 0.87 2.03 18.23
C LEU A 110 1.59 2.37 16.92
N ALA A 111 0.95 3.12 16.03
CA ALA A 111 1.57 3.57 14.78
C ALA A 111 2.81 4.44 15.06
N ALA A 112 2.71 5.38 15.99
CA ALA A 112 3.85 6.18 16.43
C ALA A 112 4.98 5.32 17.01
N ALA A 113 4.65 4.31 17.82
CA ALA A 113 5.63 3.40 18.42
C ALA A 113 6.36 2.55 17.37
N VAL A 114 5.66 2.08 16.35
CA VAL A 114 6.27 1.35 15.21
C VAL A 114 7.25 2.23 14.46
N ASP A 115 6.86 3.47 14.14
CA ASP A 115 7.75 4.45 13.48
C ASP A 115 9.02 4.74 14.29
N MET A 116 8.90 4.83 15.62
CA MET A 116 10.01 5.14 16.50
C MET A 116 10.95 3.96 16.74
N ALA A 117 10.40 2.75 16.85
CA ALA A 117 11.14 1.61 17.37
C ALA A 117 11.73 0.70 16.29
N VAL A 118 11.06 0.60 15.12
CA VAL A 118 11.38 -0.41 14.11
C VAL A 118 11.31 0.15 12.68
N ALA A 119 11.86 1.34 12.46
CA ALA A 119 11.82 2.03 11.16
C ALA A 119 12.30 1.14 10.00
N ASP A 120 13.35 0.36 10.19
CA ASP A 120 13.93 -0.54 9.17
C ASP A 120 13.04 -1.75 8.84
N THR A 121 12.14 -2.12 9.74
CA THR A 121 11.20 -3.25 9.58
C THR A 121 9.75 -2.81 9.74
N LYS A 122 9.49 -1.52 9.50
CA LYS A 122 8.17 -0.92 9.65
C LYS A 122 7.12 -1.58 8.76
N ASP A 123 7.44 -1.85 7.51
CA ASP A 123 6.58 -2.53 6.56
C ASP A 123 6.19 -3.95 7.05
N ILE A 124 7.13 -4.66 7.65
CA ILE A 124 6.88 -5.97 8.27
C ILE A 124 5.94 -5.81 9.47
N ALA A 125 6.25 -4.89 10.39
CA ALA A 125 5.44 -4.65 11.58
C ALA A 125 4.02 -4.24 11.20
N ASN A 126 3.85 -3.30 10.26
CA ASN A 126 2.55 -2.86 9.78
C ASN A 126 1.75 -4.02 9.18
N SER A 127 2.36 -4.84 8.31
CA SER A 127 1.70 -6.00 7.71
C SER A 127 1.16 -6.96 8.78
N HIS A 128 1.94 -7.25 9.82
CA HIS A 128 1.52 -8.11 10.94
C HIS A 128 0.40 -7.48 11.77
N ILE A 129 0.46 -6.17 12.03
CA ILE A 129 -0.59 -5.44 12.76
C ILE A 129 -1.89 -5.43 11.96
N PHE A 130 -1.83 -5.15 10.65
CA PHE A 130 -3.01 -5.21 9.79
C PHE A 130 -3.62 -6.63 9.77
N ASP A 131 -2.79 -7.66 9.63
CA ASP A 131 -3.29 -9.04 9.65
C ASP A 131 -3.97 -9.38 10.99
N ALA A 132 -3.36 -9.02 12.11
CA ALA A 132 -3.93 -9.23 13.43
C ALA A 132 -5.28 -8.53 13.59
N MET A 133 -5.39 -7.27 13.18
CA MET A 133 -6.61 -6.49 13.38
C MET A 133 -7.70 -6.78 12.34
N VAL A 134 -7.31 -6.86 11.04
CA VAL A 134 -8.29 -6.97 9.95
C VAL A 134 -8.74 -8.40 9.74
N ASN A 135 -7.81 -9.37 9.75
CA ASN A 135 -8.13 -10.77 9.47
C ASN A 135 -8.41 -11.57 10.75
N GLN A 136 -7.55 -11.47 11.74
CA GLN A 136 -7.66 -12.25 12.99
C GLN A 136 -8.58 -11.59 14.04
N LYS A 137 -8.99 -10.31 13.83
CA LYS A 137 -9.86 -9.54 14.74
C LYS A 137 -9.30 -9.37 16.15
N VAL A 138 -7.97 -9.35 16.29
CA VAL A 138 -7.30 -9.07 17.56
C VAL A 138 -7.52 -7.59 17.93
N LYS A 139 -7.92 -7.33 19.17
CA LYS A 139 -8.22 -5.98 19.67
C LYS A 139 -6.95 -5.29 20.17
N LEU A 140 -6.06 -4.87 19.27
CA LEU A 140 -4.78 -4.23 19.64
C LEU A 140 -4.95 -2.83 20.25
N GLN A 141 -6.13 -2.24 20.25
CA GLN A 141 -6.44 -1.03 21.04
C GLN A 141 -6.51 -1.30 22.54
N ASP A 142 -6.71 -2.55 22.98
CA ASP A 142 -6.62 -2.95 24.37
C ASP A 142 -5.15 -3.20 24.76
N HIS A 143 -4.69 -2.51 25.82
CA HIS A 143 -3.28 -2.50 26.21
C HIS A 143 -2.76 -3.88 26.62
N GLU A 144 -3.51 -4.67 27.36
CA GLU A 144 -3.06 -5.99 27.80
C GLU A 144 -3.01 -6.96 26.62
N THR A 145 -3.95 -6.86 25.69
CA THR A 145 -3.95 -7.63 24.44
C THR A 145 -2.76 -7.24 23.59
N LEU A 146 -2.49 -5.95 23.41
CA LEU A 146 -1.34 -5.44 22.66
C LEU A 146 -0.01 -5.93 23.25
N LYS A 147 0.17 -5.81 24.56
CA LYS A 147 1.37 -6.24 25.28
C LYS A 147 1.65 -7.74 25.06
N LYS A 148 0.63 -8.57 25.21
CA LYS A 148 0.74 -10.02 24.97
C LYS A 148 1.08 -10.31 23.52
N TRP A 149 0.37 -9.68 22.57
CA TRP A 149 0.59 -9.86 21.15
C TRP A 149 1.99 -9.44 20.71
N LEU A 150 2.49 -8.28 21.18
CA LEU A 150 3.84 -7.80 20.89
C LEU A 150 4.93 -8.71 21.46
N ALA A 151 4.70 -9.35 22.62
CA ALA A 151 5.65 -10.29 23.21
C ALA A 151 5.84 -11.57 22.36
N GLU A 152 4.88 -11.93 21.55
CA GLU A 152 4.88 -13.09 20.67
C GLU A 152 5.51 -12.84 19.28
N GLN A 153 5.83 -11.55 18.95
CA GLN A 153 6.37 -11.20 17.64
C GLN A 153 7.82 -11.66 17.49
N THR A 154 8.12 -12.27 16.34
CA THR A 154 9.47 -12.72 15.96
C THR A 154 9.96 -12.11 14.65
N ALA A 155 9.05 -11.52 13.85
CA ALA A 155 9.37 -10.89 12.57
C ALA A 155 9.91 -9.46 12.72
N PHE A 156 9.62 -8.82 13.85
CA PHE A 156 10.13 -7.52 14.24
C PHE A 156 10.30 -7.46 15.77
N ASP A 157 10.99 -6.43 16.28
CA ASP A 157 11.25 -6.29 17.71
C ASP A 157 10.02 -5.74 18.47
N GLY A 158 9.10 -6.63 18.81
CA GLY A 158 7.88 -6.28 19.55
C GLY A 158 8.16 -5.69 20.95
N LYS A 159 9.29 -6.04 21.59
CA LYS A 159 9.67 -5.46 22.90
C LYS A 159 10.06 -3.99 22.75
N LYS A 160 10.79 -3.62 21.69
CA LYS A 160 11.10 -2.22 21.41
C LYS A 160 9.84 -1.43 21.05
N VAL A 161 8.91 -2.03 20.29
CA VAL A 161 7.62 -1.39 19.98
C VAL A 161 6.83 -1.14 21.26
N LEU A 162 6.77 -2.11 22.19
CA LEU A 162 6.07 -1.94 23.46
C LEU A 162 6.71 -0.82 24.30
N ALA A 163 8.03 -0.80 24.43
CA ALA A 163 8.73 0.25 25.16
C ALA A 163 8.48 1.64 24.57
N ALA A 164 8.48 1.75 23.23
CA ALA A 164 8.14 2.98 22.53
C ALA A 164 6.66 3.36 22.74
N TYR A 165 5.76 2.38 22.68
CA TYR A 165 4.33 2.59 22.92
C TYR A 165 4.08 3.16 24.34
N GLU A 166 4.77 2.67 25.35
CA GLU A 166 4.63 3.13 26.74
C GLU A 166 5.34 4.47 27.02
N SER A 167 6.11 4.99 26.06
CA SER A 167 6.80 6.27 26.20
C SER A 167 5.87 7.50 26.10
N PRO A 168 6.18 8.62 26.74
CA PRO A 168 5.44 9.87 26.56
C PRO A 168 5.49 10.40 25.11
N GLU A 169 6.56 10.09 24.39
CA GLU A 169 6.73 10.56 23.02
C GLU A 169 5.69 9.96 22.06
N SER A 170 5.39 8.65 22.17
CA SER A 170 4.35 8.02 21.35
C SER A 170 2.98 8.62 21.60
N GLN A 171 2.68 9.00 22.86
CA GLN A 171 1.46 9.71 23.19
C GLN A 171 1.40 11.09 22.51
N THR A 172 2.48 11.87 22.61
CA THR A 172 2.56 13.18 21.94
C THR A 172 2.37 13.08 20.43
N ARG A 173 2.96 12.05 19.79
CA ARG A 173 2.74 11.79 18.35
C ARG A 173 1.30 11.39 18.03
N ALA A 174 0.68 10.56 18.86
CA ALA A 174 -0.73 10.19 18.69
C ALA A 174 -1.67 11.39 18.81
N ASP A 175 -1.40 12.30 19.75
CA ASP A 175 -2.15 13.55 19.89
C ASP A 175 -1.99 14.45 18.67
N LYS A 176 -0.78 14.47 18.07
CA LYS A 176 -0.52 15.19 16.82
C LYS A 176 -1.27 14.58 15.64
N MET A 177 -1.34 13.25 15.55
CA MET A 177 -2.14 12.54 14.54
C MET A 177 -3.64 12.88 14.66
N ALA A 178 -4.14 12.98 15.91
CA ALA A 178 -5.52 13.43 16.18
C ALA A 178 -5.74 14.89 15.73
N GLU A 179 -4.80 15.77 16.03
CA GLU A 179 -4.84 17.16 15.57
C GLU A 179 -4.89 17.26 14.05
N LEU A 180 -4.02 16.51 13.33
CA LEU A 180 -3.97 16.48 11.87
C LEU A 180 -5.28 15.95 11.29
N THR A 181 -5.80 14.83 11.81
CA THR A 181 -7.08 14.25 11.37
C THR A 181 -8.21 15.27 11.44
N ASN A 182 -8.32 16.00 12.57
CA ASN A 182 -9.38 16.99 12.78
C ASN A 182 -9.17 18.27 11.97
N THR A 183 -7.95 18.81 11.94
CA THR A 183 -7.63 20.07 11.26
C THR A 183 -7.89 19.97 9.76
N TYR A 184 -7.48 18.87 9.15
CA TYR A 184 -7.64 18.66 7.70
C TYR A 184 -8.89 17.86 7.34
N LYS A 185 -9.77 17.60 8.32
CA LYS A 185 -11.08 16.94 8.13
C LYS A 185 -10.95 15.64 7.34
N ILE A 186 -9.98 14.82 7.73
CA ILE A 186 -9.78 13.51 7.11
C ILE A 186 -10.97 12.62 7.49
N ASP A 187 -11.80 12.29 6.52
CA ASP A 187 -13.09 11.59 6.71
C ASP A 187 -13.10 10.15 6.18
N GLY A 188 -12.00 9.71 5.58
CA GLY A 188 -11.86 8.36 5.04
C GLY A 188 -10.42 7.87 4.99
N THR A 189 -10.26 6.54 4.96
CA THR A 189 -8.95 5.87 4.82
C THR A 189 -9.00 4.73 3.81
N PRO A 190 -7.92 4.50 3.03
CA PRO A 190 -6.73 5.33 3.00
C PRO A 190 -7.00 6.67 2.30
N THR A 191 -6.34 7.74 2.76
CA THR A 191 -6.27 9.02 2.06
C THR A 191 -4.80 9.33 1.80
N VAL A 192 -4.41 9.45 0.53
CA VAL A 192 -3.03 9.76 0.13
C VAL A 192 -2.97 11.16 -0.47
N ILE A 193 -2.04 11.98 0.03
CA ILE A 193 -1.85 13.37 -0.37
C ILE A 193 -0.40 13.58 -0.79
N VAL A 194 -0.20 14.16 -1.98
CA VAL A 194 1.14 14.44 -2.53
C VAL A 194 1.43 15.93 -2.42
N GLY A 195 2.63 16.26 -1.91
CA GLY A 195 3.11 17.63 -1.75
C GLY A 195 2.26 18.48 -0.81
N GLY A 196 1.46 17.84 0.04
CA GLY A 196 0.52 18.53 0.92
C GLY A 196 -0.66 19.19 0.21
N LYS A 197 -0.81 19.00 -1.10
CA LYS A 197 -1.81 19.71 -1.93
C LYS A 197 -2.78 18.79 -2.65
N TYR A 198 -2.31 17.66 -3.17
CA TYR A 198 -3.03 16.84 -4.12
C TYR A 198 -3.45 15.53 -3.49
N LYS A 199 -4.75 15.37 -3.22
CA LYS A 199 -5.33 14.11 -2.77
C LYS A 199 -5.48 13.18 -3.97
N VAL A 200 -4.94 11.97 -3.87
CA VAL A 200 -5.04 10.93 -4.91
C VAL A 200 -6.42 10.28 -4.85
N GLU A 201 -7.07 10.16 -6.01
CA GLU A 201 -8.29 9.39 -6.18
C GLU A 201 -7.95 8.03 -6.81
N PHE A 202 -8.21 6.95 -6.08
CA PHE A 202 -7.85 5.60 -6.50
C PHE A 202 -8.99 4.94 -7.28
N ALA A 203 -8.82 4.76 -8.59
CA ALA A 203 -9.69 3.85 -9.36
C ALA A 203 -9.25 2.39 -9.11
N ASP A 204 -7.96 2.15 -9.04
CA ASP A 204 -7.28 0.93 -8.64
C ASP A 204 -5.89 1.27 -8.08
N TRP A 205 -5.23 0.30 -7.45
CA TRP A 205 -3.93 0.56 -6.80
C TRP A 205 -2.81 0.88 -7.79
N GLU A 206 -2.77 0.23 -8.95
CA GLU A 206 -1.71 0.44 -9.95
C GLU A 206 -1.79 1.84 -10.56
N SER A 207 -2.97 2.27 -10.97
CA SER A 207 -3.20 3.63 -11.50
C SER A 207 -2.96 4.70 -10.44
N GLY A 208 -3.31 4.41 -9.18
CA GLY A 208 -3.03 5.28 -8.04
C GLY A 208 -1.53 5.50 -7.82
N MET A 209 -0.70 4.44 -7.90
CA MET A 209 0.77 4.58 -7.80
C MET A 209 1.33 5.46 -8.93
N LYS A 210 0.87 5.26 -10.16
CA LYS A 210 1.24 6.14 -11.30
C LYS A 210 0.83 7.59 -11.07
N THR A 211 -0.36 7.80 -10.50
CA THR A 211 -0.84 9.15 -10.14
C THR A 211 0.05 9.80 -9.08
N ILE A 212 0.49 9.05 -8.06
CA ILE A 212 1.45 9.53 -7.04
C ILE A 212 2.73 10.01 -7.71
N ASP A 213 3.32 9.24 -8.62
CA ASP A 213 4.56 9.61 -9.31
C ASP A 213 4.39 10.90 -10.13
N LEU A 214 3.31 11.00 -10.90
CA LEU A 214 3.01 12.19 -11.72
C LEU A 214 2.77 13.43 -10.86
N LEU A 215 2.07 13.28 -9.74
CA LEU A 215 1.85 14.38 -8.81
C LEU A 215 3.14 14.78 -8.09
N ALA A 216 3.99 13.82 -7.74
CA ALA A 216 5.31 14.11 -7.17
C ALA A 216 6.20 14.89 -8.17
N ASP A 217 6.17 14.53 -9.45
CA ASP A 217 6.88 15.28 -10.49
C ASP A 217 6.31 16.70 -10.64
N ARG A 218 5.00 16.86 -10.62
CA ARG A 218 4.33 18.17 -10.65
C ARG A 218 4.73 19.05 -9.46
N VAL A 219 4.68 18.52 -8.24
CA VAL A 219 5.09 19.25 -7.03
C VAL A 219 6.55 19.70 -7.13
N ARG A 220 7.43 18.84 -7.66
CA ARG A 220 8.85 19.15 -7.86
C ARG A 220 9.05 20.32 -8.82
N GLU A 221 8.30 20.36 -9.92
CA GLU A 221 8.35 21.52 -10.84
C GLU A 221 7.81 22.79 -10.20
N GLU A 222 6.70 22.73 -9.47
CA GLU A 222 6.15 23.87 -8.74
C GLU A 222 7.14 24.43 -7.71
N GLN A 223 7.87 23.58 -6.99
CA GLN A 223 8.89 24.02 -6.04
C GLN A 223 10.10 24.70 -6.70
N LYS A 224 10.43 24.36 -7.96
CA LYS A 224 11.49 25.04 -8.72
C LYS A 224 11.07 26.43 -9.17
N THR A 225 9.80 26.58 -9.55
CA THR A 225 9.27 27.87 -10.06
C THR A 225 8.92 28.87 -8.95
N ALA A 226 8.79 28.41 -7.71
CA ALA A 226 8.50 29.23 -6.53
C ALA A 226 9.75 29.86 -5.87
N LYS A 227 10.94 29.55 -6.38
CA LYS A 227 12.23 30.13 -5.95
C LYS A 227 12.63 31.29 -6.85
#